data_ce262c68199102acf8f4b920e9bb0f96
#
_entry.id   ce262c68199102acf8f4b920e9bb0f96
#
_cell.length_a   1.000
_cell.length_b   1.000
_cell.length_c   1.000
_cell.angle_alpha   90.00
_cell.angle_beta   90.00
_cell.angle_gamma   90.00
#
_symmetry.space_group_name_H-M   'P 1'
#
loop_
_entity.id
_entity.type
_entity.pdbx_description
1 polymer ?
#
loop_
_entity_poly.entity_id
_entity_poly.type
_entity_poly.pdbx_seq_one_letter_code
_entity_poly.pdbx_strand_id
1 'polypeptide(L)'
;YRRFLSFLSDKNYGSPIASYWTARPGFSFNSIMGMNVDQRLNPTDVLVRLSGTPQWYGISAKSTVSGSAGFKNPGVGTIDNYLGSNLKGIATDYVNQIVERFQLPTSAKARKLAINADLPTKRTIMSEYGSPCLSAMRDSYMTVLNNLPTERKVEFFATEWMNEDPNILRLPYVKITGSGTGPYSANLYDPIGSSKVRHLVAGPIILENVGVDAIGVRANNTKIFKMRFKFESTQLASSLKMSGDPW
;
A
#
# COMPACT_ATOMS: atom_id res chain seq x y z
N TYR A 1 -13.73 -17.86 -0.85
CA TYR A 1 -15.14 -18.02 -0.47
C TYR A 1 -15.29 -18.73 0.89
N ARG A 2 -14.83 -19.98 1.08
CA ARG A 2 -14.99 -20.73 2.35
C ARG A 2 -14.50 -19.98 3.58
N ARG A 3 -13.32 -19.35 3.53
CA ARG A 3 -12.76 -18.56 4.66
C ARG A 3 -13.58 -17.32 4.98
N PHE A 4 -14.17 -16.69 3.97
CA PHE A 4 -15.10 -15.58 4.21
C PHE A 4 -16.38 -16.06 4.90
N LEU A 5 -16.96 -17.17 4.48
CA LEU A 5 -18.12 -17.76 5.15
C LEU A 5 -17.80 -18.17 6.60
N SER A 6 -16.63 -18.79 6.83
CA SER A 6 -16.15 -19.10 8.19
C SER A 6 -16.04 -17.83 9.04
N PHE A 7 -15.40 -16.77 8.51
CA PHE A 7 -15.30 -15.49 9.20
C PHE A 7 -16.68 -14.89 9.54
N LEU A 8 -17.66 -14.96 8.64
CA LEU A 8 -19.03 -14.49 8.89
C LEU A 8 -19.70 -15.29 10.00
N SER A 9 -19.54 -16.63 9.98
CA SER A 9 -20.06 -17.53 11.01
C SER A 9 -19.46 -17.24 12.37
N ASP A 10 -18.12 -17.12 12.46
CA ASP A 10 -17.40 -16.86 13.70
C ASP A 10 -17.80 -15.52 14.35
N LYS A 11 -18.23 -14.56 13.55
CA LYS A 11 -18.68 -13.24 14.00
C LYS A 11 -20.20 -13.11 14.13
N ASN A 12 -20.97 -14.15 13.87
CA ASN A 12 -22.44 -14.14 13.84
C ASN A 12 -23.03 -13.07 12.90
N TYR A 13 -22.35 -12.79 11.78
CA TYR A 13 -22.80 -11.77 10.82
C TYR A 13 -23.91 -12.25 9.90
N GLY A 14 -24.25 -13.55 9.92
CA GLY A 14 -25.26 -14.15 9.07
C GLY A 14 -24.77 -14.34 7.63
N SER A 15 -25.73 -14.49 6.71
CA SER A 15 -25.46 -14.75 5.30
C SER A 15 -25.55 -13.49 4.45
N PRO A 16 -24.82 -13.39 3.35
CA PRO A 16 -24.98 -12.30 2.38
C PRO A 16 -26.38 -12.27 1.79
N ILE A 17 -27.05 -11.11 1.87
CA ILE A 17 -28.42 -10.90 1.33
C ILE A 17 -28.45 -9.88 0.19
N ALA A 18 -27.41 -9.04 0.05
CA ALA A 18 -27.23 -8.14 -1.08
C ALA A 18 -25.75 -7.86 -1.30
N SER A 19 -25.36 -7.58 -2.54
CA SER A 19 -23.98 -7.21 -2.87
C SER A 19 -23.93 -6.21 -4.02
N TYR A 20 -22.91 -5.34 -4.02
CA TYR A 20 -22.65 -4.35 -5.07
C TYR A 20 -21.17 -4.37 -5.43
N TRP A 21 -20.90 -4.39 -6.73
CA TRP A 21 -19.54 -4.25 -7.26
C TRP A 21 -19.08 -2.80 -7.18
N THR A 22 -17.91 -2.54 -6.58
CA THR A 22 -17.46 -1.16 -6.33
C THR A 22 -16.62 -0.56 -7.47
N ALA A 23 -16.10 -1.38 -8.38
CA ALA A 23 -15.24 -0.90 -9.48
C ALA A 23 -15.95 0.05 -10.47
N ARG A 24 -17.28 0.01 -10.51
CA ARG A 24 -18.12 0.91 -11.30
C ARG A 24 -19.27 1.40 -10.43
N PRO A 25 -19.02 2.36 -9.54
CA PRO A 25 -20.04 2.81 -8.61
C PRO A 25 -21.16 3.48 -9.37
N GLY A 26 -22.35 2.91 -9.25
CA GLY A 26 -23.57 3.54 -9.70
C GLY A 26 -24.21 4.36 -8.59
N PHE A 27 -25.34 4.96 -8.90
CA PHE A 27 -26.14 5.73 -7.95
C PHE A 27 -26.40 4.97 -6.63
N SER A 28 -26.71 3.68 -6.72
CA SER A 28 -26.99 2.83 -5.55
C SER A 28 -25.78 2.74 -4.60
N PHE A 29 -24.56 2.64 -5.12
CA PHE A 29 -23.36 2.60 -4.29
C PHE A 29 -23.15 3.91 -3.51
N ASN A 30 -23.20 5.05 -4.19
CA ASN A 30 -23.03 6.35 -3.58
C ASN A 30 -24.17 6.65 -2.57
N SER A 31 -25.39 6.21 -2.85
CA SER A 31 -26.52 6.33 -1.94
C SER A 31 -26.32 5.52 -0.65
N ILE A 32 -25.80 4.29 -0.75
CA ILE A 32 -25.46 3.46 0.41
C ILE A 32 -24.37 4.10 1.24
N MET A 33 -23.37 4.66 0.60
CA MET A 33 -22.25 5.33 1.26
C MET A 33 -22.64 6.69 1.85
N GLY A 34 -23.72 7.31 1.39
CA GLY A 34 -24.12 8.67 1.73
C GLY A 34 -23.12 9.74 1.26
N MET A 35 -22.25 9.38 0.31
CA MET A 35 -21.20 10.26 -0.22
C MET A 35 -20.71 9.75 -1.57
N ASN A 36 -20.12 10.64 -2.36
CA ASN A 36 -19.39 10.25 -3.56
C ASN A 36 -18.02 9.69 -3.19
N VAL A 37 -17.83 8.39 -3.37
CA VAL A 37 -16.55 7.73 -3.07
C VAL A 37 -15.64 7.76 -4.27
N ASP A 38 -14.43 8.34 -4.10
CA ASP A 38 -13.38 8.23 -5.12
C ASP A 38 -12.87 6.79 -5.21
N GLN A 39 -13.14 6.15 -6.34
CA GLN A 39 -12.76 4.75 -6.56
C GLN A 39 -11.25 4.49 -6.53
N ARG A 40 -10.44 5.50 -6.78
CA ARG A 40 -8.98 5.39 -6.68
C ARG A 40 -8.52 5.24 -5.23
N LEU A 41 -9.31 5.73 -4.30
CA LEU A 41 -9.04 5.71 -2.86
C LEU A 41 -9.81 4.61 -2.12
N ASN A 42 -10.85 4.04 -2.75
CA ASN A 42 -11.67 3.01 -2.14
C ASN A 42 -10.90 1.69 -1.97
N PRO A 43 -10.74 1.17 -0.75
CA PRO A 43 -10.01 -0.08 -0.49
C PRO A 43 -10.83 -1.34 -0.86
N THR A 44 -12.11 -1.21 -1.18
CA THR A 44 -13.02 -2.35 -1.30
C THR A 44 -13.35 -2.69 -2.76
N ASP A 45 -13.45 -3.99 -3.04
CA ASP A 45 -13.82 -4.52 -4.35
C ASP A 45 -15.33 -4.78 -4.44
N VAL A 46 -15.97 -5.12 -3.33
CA VAL A 46 -17.42 -5.42 -3.22
C VAL A 46 -17.96 -4.84 -1.91
N LEU A 47 -19.19 -4.29 -1.94
CA LEU A 47 -20.01 -4.09 -0.74
C LEU A 47 -20.95 -5.28 -0.56
N VAL A 48 -21.17 -5.68 0.69
CA VAL A 48 -22.08 -6.75 1.06
C VAL A 48 -22.95 -6.32 2.25
N ARG A 49 -24.23 -6.64 2.18
CA ARG A 49 -25.16 -6.59 3.31
C ARG A 49 -25.37 -8.00 3.84
N LEU A 50 -25.34 -8.15 5.15
CA LEU A 50 -25.43 -9.43 5.83
C LEU A 50 -26.73 -9.51 6.64
N SER A 51 -27.32 -10.71 6.75
CA SER A 51 -28.61 -10.88 7.44
C SER A 51 -28.54 -10.68 8.95
N GLY A 52 -27.39 -10.91 9.56
CA GLY A 52 -27.17 -10.79 11.00
C GLY A 52 -26.76 -9.40 11.47
N THR A 53 -26.67 -8.39 10.58
CA THR A 53 -26.24 -7.03 10.93
C THR A 53 -26.93 -5.99 10.05
N PRO A 54 -27.31 -4.84 10.60
CA PRO A 54 -27.97 -3.79 9.82
C PRO A 54 -27.03 -3.03 8.89
N GLN A 55 -25.72 -3.12 9.11
CA GLN A 55 -24.74 -2.34 8.35
C GLN A 55 -24.21 -3.06 7.12
N TRP A 56 -23.65 -2.28 6.20
CA TRP A 56 -22.91 -2.78 5.07
C TRP A 56 -21.44 -3.00 5.43
N TYR A 57 -20.83 -3.99 4.79
CA TYR A 57 -19.40 -4.27 4.89
C TYR A 57 -18.75 -4.19 3.52
N GLY A 58 -17.55 -3.64 3.47
CA GLY A 58 -16.69 -3.77 2.31
C GLY A 58 -15.98 -5.12 2.30
N ILE A 59 -15.65 -5.61 1.12
CA ILE A 59 -14.76 -6.76 0.93
C ILE A 59 -13.61 -6.30 0.05
N SER A 60 -12.37 -6.52 0.51
CA SER A 60 -11.16 -6.34 -0.29
C SER A 60 -10.49 -7.70 -0.49
N ALA A 61 -10.35 -8.14 -1.73
CA ALA A 61 -9.73 -9.41 -2.07
C ALA A 61 -8.31 -9.21 -2.60
N LYS A 62 -7.34 -9.87 -1.99
CA LYS A 62 -5.93 -9.80 -2.40
C LYS A 62 -5.37 -11.19 -2.64
N SER A 63 -4.88 -11.44 -3.86
CA SER A 63 -4.13 -12.64 -4.17
C SER A 63 -2.67 -12.46 -3.73
N THR A 64 -2.24 -13.29 -2.79
CA THR A 64 -0.86 -13.26 -2.28
C THR A 64 -0.41 -14.63 -1.83
N VAL A 65 0.81 -14.99 -2.19
CA VAL A 65 1.42 -16.29 -1.82
C VAL A 65 1.75 -16.34 -0.32
N SER A 66 2.08 -15.21 0.29
CA SER A 66 2.49 -15.14 1.71
C SER A 66 1.32 -15.16 2.71
N GLY A 67 0.07 -15.13 2.24
CA GLY A 67 -1.11 -15.08 3.13
C GLY A 67 -1.29 -13.73 3.85
N SER A 68 -0.33 -12.81 3.79
CA SER A 68 -0.43 -11.45 4.32
C SER A 68 -0.60 -10.46 3.17
N ALA A 69 -1.62 -9.63 3.22
CA ALA A 69 -1.73 -8.50 2.31
C ALA A 69 -1.12 -7.26 2.95
N GLY A 70 -0.22 -6.61 2.22
CA GLY A 70 0.24 -5.28 2.55
C GLY A 70 -0.91 -4.27 2.63
N PHE A 71 -0.58 -3.11 3.08
CA PHE A 71 -1.46 -1.95 3.02
C PHE A 71 -1.58 -1.43 1.57
N LYS A 72 -1.65 -0.14 1.38
CA LYS A 72 -1.67 0.47 0.05
C LYS A 72 -0.29 0.40 -0.62
N ASN A 73 -0.27 0.46 -1.93
CA ASN A 73 0.95 0.61 -2.73
C ASN A 73 0.90 1.97 -3.46
N PRO A 74 1.15 3.07 -2.78
CA PRO A 74 1.11 4.39 -3.42
C PRO A 74 2.21 4.50 -4.47
N GLY A 75 1.92 5.20 -5.56
CA GLY A 75 2.93 5.59 -6.53
C GLY A 75 3.86 6.66 -5.96
N VAL A 76 5.14 6.60 -6.32
CA VAL A 76 6.14 7.60 -5.85
C VAL A 76 5.70 9.02 -6.21
N GLY A 77 5.15 9.24 -7.42
CA GLY A 77 4.65 10.56 -7.82
C GLY A 77 3.45 11.05 -6.98
N THR A 78 2.61 10.15 -6.48
CA THR A 78 1.52 10.53 -5.55
C THR A 78 2.10 11.02 -4.22
N ILE A 79 3.12 10.32 -3.71
CA ILE A 79 3.83 10.72 -2.49
C ILE A 79 4.53 12.07 -2.67
N ASP A 80 5.28 12.24 -3.78
CA ASP A 80 5.95 13.50 -4.10
C ASP A 80 4.97 14.67 -4.12
N ASN A 81 3.81 14.51 -4.76
CA ASN A 81 2.78 15.53 -4.82
C ASN A 81 2.17 15.85 -3.44
N TYR A 82 1.96 14.82 -2.60
CA TYR A 82 1.38 15.01 -1.28
C TYR A 82 2.34 15.71 -0.30
N LEU A 83 3.62 15.33 -0.35
CA LEU A 83 4.63 15.75 0.61
C LEU A 83 5.52 16.91 0.13
N GLY A 84 5.46 17.25 -1.16
CA GLY A 84 6.43 18.17 -1.76
C GLY A 84 7.85 17.57 -1.83
N SER A 85 7.96 16.25 -1.87
CA SER A 85 9.25 15.53 -1.98
C SER A 85 9.70 15.39 -3.44
N ASN A 86 10.92 14.91 -3.66
CA ASN A 86 11.50 14.68 -4.98
C ASN A 86 12.06 13.26 -5.14
N LEU A 87 11.32 12.26 -4.67
CA LEU A 87 11.74 10.86 -4.75
C LEU A 87 11.87 10.37 -6.20
N LYS A 88 10.98 10.85 -7.07
CA LYS A 88 11.02 10.54 -8.49
C LYS A 88 12.28 11.12 -9.16
N GLY A 89 12.73 12.32 -8.74
CA GLY A 89 13.99 12.92 -9.19
C GLY A 89 15.18 12.06 -8.83
N ILE A 90 15.30 11.66 -7.56
CA ILE A 90 16.36 10.76 -7.09
C ILE A 90 16.42 9.48 -7.94
N ALA A 91 15.30 8.82 -8.15
CA ALA A 91 15.26 7.61 -8.98
C ALA A 91 15.69 7.88 -10.44
N THR A 92 15.30 9.03 -10.99
CA THR A 92 15.67 9.44 -12.35
C THR A 92 17.17 9.64 -12.49
N ASP A 93 17.82 10.27 -11.51
CA ASP A 93 19.26 10.51 -11.51
C ASP A 93 20.05 9.19 -11.51
N TYR A 94 19.65 8.22 -10.72
CA TYR A 94 20.24 6.87 -10.75
C TYR A 94 20.02 6.17 -12.10
N VAL A 95 18.82 6.29 -12.69
CA VAL A 95 18.53 5.74 -14.02
C VAL A 95 19.40 6.38 -15.08
N ASN A 96 19.61 7.70 -15.05
CA ASN A 96 20.45 8.41 -16.00
C ASN A 96 21.91 7.94 -15.89
N GLN A 97 22.44 7.78 -14.68
CA GLN A 97 23.80 7.26 -14.46
C GLN A 97 23.99 5.86 -15.06
N ILE A 98 23.03 4.94 -14.87
CA ILE A 98 23.13 3.60 -15.46
C ILE A 98 22.97 3.61 -16.99
N VAL A 99 22.10 4.49 -17.52
CA VAL A 99 21.93 4.62 -18.98
C VAL A 99 23.25 5.08 -19.62
N GLU A 100 23.89 6.07 -19.04
CA GLU A 100 25.18 6.58 -19.52
C GLU A 100 26.28 5.53 -19.40
N ARG A 101 26.47 4.96 -18.20
CA ARG A 101 27.57 4.02 -17.94
C ARG A 101 27.50 2.74 -18.77
N PHE A 102 26.30 2.18 -18.93
CA PHE A 102 26.12 0.91 -19.63
C PHE A 102 25.60 1.10 -21.08
N GLN A 103 25.57 2.33 -21.57
CA GLN A 103 25.09 2.69 -22.91
C GLN A 103 23.72 2.07 -23.25
N LEU A 104 22.80 2.12 -22.27
CA LEU A 104 21.49 1.49 -22.38
C LEU A 104 20.53 2.35 -23.22
N PRO A 105 19.50 1.74 -23.83
CA PRO A 105 18.46 2.49 -24.51
C PRO A 105 17.74 3.48 -23.59
N THR A 106 17.40 4.66 -24.10
CA THR A 106 16.67 5.70 -23.37
C THR A 106 15.21 5.30 -23.07
N SER A 107 14.58 4.55 -23.95
CA SER A 107 13.22 4.02 -23.74
C SER A 107 13.21 2.99 -22.62
N ALA A 108 12.34 3.16 -21.62
CA ALA A 108 12.21 2.27 -20.47
C ALA A 108 11.92 0.81 -20.86
N LYS A 109 11.11 0.59 -21.92
CA LYS A 109 10.80 -0.76 -22.43
C LYS A 109 12.03 -1.43 -23.05
N ALA A 110 12.75 -0.72 -23.94
CA ALA A 110 13.95 -1.24 -24.58
C ALA A 110 15.07 -1.47 -23.56
N ARG A 111 15.26 -0.55 -22.62
CA ARG A 111 16.22 -0.68 -21.51
C ARG A 111 15.96 -1.91 -20.66
N LYS A 112 14.71 -2.16 -20.29
CA LYS A 112 14.32 -3.36 -19.54
C LYS A 112 14.67 -4.65 -20.29
N LEU A 113 14.45 -4.69 -21.60
CA LEU A 113 14.81 -5.84 -22.43
C LEU A 113 16.33 -6.04 -22.48
N ALA A 114 17.10 -4.98 -22.72
CA ALA A 114 18.56 -5.03 -22.75
C ALA A 114 19.15 -5.53 -21.42
N ILE A 115 18.71 -5.00 -20.29
CA ILE A 115 19.18 -5.44 -18.97
C ILE A 115 18.80 -6.90 -18.69
N ASN A 116 17.63 -7.36 -19.12
CA ASN A 116 17.24 -8.76 -18.92
C ASN A 116 18.01 -9.75 -19.79
N ALA A 117 18.50 -9.31 -20.95
CA ALA A 117 19.30 -10.13 -21.85
C ALA A 117 20.74 -10.32 -21.35
N ASP A 118 21.23 -9.44 -20.49
CA ASP A 118 22.59 -9.46 -19.92
C ASP A 118 22.57 -9.58 -18.40
N LEU A 119 22.66 -10.82 -17.90
CA LEU A 119 22.61 -11.11 -16.47
C LEU A 119 23.80 -10.54 -15.68
N PRO A 120 25.04 -10.55 -16.14
CA PRO A 120 26.15 -9.85 -15.49
C PRO A 120 25.87 -8.37 -15.29
N THR A 121 25.55 -7.65 -16.34
CA THR A 121 25.18 -6.22 -16.27
C THR A 121 24.00 -5.98 -15.31
N LYS A 122 22.98 -6.84 -15.36
CA LYS A 122 21.85 -6.75 -14.41
C LYS A 122 22.29 -6.84 -12.95
N ARG A 123 23.18 -7.77 -12.63
CA ARG A 123 23.70 -7.92 -11.25
C ARG A 123 24.49 -6.70 -10.82
N THR A 124 25.36 -6.19 -11.68
CA THR A 124 26.14 -4.99 -11.43
C THR A 124 25.24 -3.77 -11.18
N ILE A 125 24.23 -3.55 -12.04
CA ILE A 125 23.28 -2.45 -11.85
C ILE A 125 22.56 -2.58 -10.49
N MET A 126 22.12 -3.76 -10.10
CA MET A 126 21.40 -3.93 -8.84
C MET A 126 22.29 -3.74 -7.62
N SER A 127 23.55 -4.19 -7.65
CA SER A 127 24.48 -4.05 -6.53
C SER A 127 25.04 -2.62 -6.41
N GLU A 128 25.44 -2.01 -7.52
CA GLU A 128 26.12 -0.71 -7.49
C GLU A 128 25.16 0.49 -7.52
N TYR A 129 23.97 0.34 -8.05
CA TYR A 129 22.98 1.42 -8.20
C TYR A 129 21.64 1.13 -7.53
N GLY A 130 21.15 -0.10 -7.54
CA GLY A 130 19.84 -0.46 -7.03
C GLY A 130 19.71 -0.24 -5.53
N SER A 131 20.59 -0.84 -4.73
CA SER A 131 20.57 -0.67 -3.28
C SER A 131 20.92 0.77 -2.86
N PRO A 132 21.93 1.44 -3.41
CA PRO A 132 22.18 2.87 -3.14
C PRO A 132 20.98 3.76 -3.47
N CYS A 133 20.29 3.55 -4.60
CA CYS A 133 19.09 4.29 -4.95
C CYS A 133 18.00 4.12 -3.89
N LEU A 134 17.70 2.88 -3.49
CA LEU A 134 16.67 2.60 -2.48
C LEU A 134 17.00 3.23 -1.14
N SER A 135 18.28 3.19 -0.71
CA SER A 135 18.75 3.85 0.51
C SER A 135 18.61 5.37 0.41
N ALA A 136 19.05 5.98 -0.69
CA ALA A 136 18.93 7.42 -0.89
C ALA A 136 17.47 7.89 -0.84
N MET A 137 16.57 7.11 -1.45
CA MET A 137 15.14 7.39 -1.40
C MET A 137 14.57 7.24 0.01
N ARG A 138 14.93 6.18 0.72
CA ARG A 138 14.53 5.97 2.12
C ARG A 138 14.97 7.16 2.99
N ASP A 139 16.23 7.57 2.87
CA ASP A 139 16.79 8.62 3.71
C ASP A 139 16.19 9.99 3.39
N SER A 140 15.98 10.31 2.10
CA SER A 140 15.25 11.51 1.68
C SER A 140 13.83 11.52 2.22
N TYR A 141 13.11 10.39 2.11
CA TYR A 141 11.75 10.28 2.59
C TYR A 141 11.66 10.38 4.11
N MET A 142 12.59 9.75 4.83
CA MET A 142 12.72 9.87 6.28
C MET A 142 12.87 11.33 6.71
N THR A 143 13.72 12.10 6.02
CA THR A 143 13.93 13.53 6.29
C THR A 143 12.64 14.32 6.10
N VAL A 144 11.94 14.12 4.99
CA VAL A 144 10.64 14.79 4.73
C VAL A 144 9.63 14.46 5.81
N LEU A 145 9.46 13.18 6.14
CA LEU A 145 8.50 12.74 7.15
C LEU A 145 8.83 13.28 8.55
N ASN A 146 10.11 13.32 8.93
CA ASN A 146 10.50 13.87 10.23
C ASN A 146 10.14 15.34 10.38
N ASN A 147 10.18 16.10 9.29
CA ASN A 147 9.85 17.52 9.27
C ASN A 147 8.34 17.83 9.24
N LEU A 148 7.47 16.81 9.04
CA LEU A 148 6.03 17.01 9.08
C LEU A 148 5.53 17.18 10.52
N PRO A 149 4.54 18.05 10.76
CA PRO A 149 3.78 18.07 12.00
C PRO A 149 3.12 16.70 12.29
N THR A 150 2.92 16.39 13.57
CA THR A 150 2.37 15.08 13.97
C THR A 150 1.01 14.81 13.35
N GLU A 151 0.12 15.80 13.32
CA GLU A 151 -1.22 15.70 12.75
C GLU A 151 -1.16 15.35 11.26
N ARG A 152 -0.22 15.96 10.54
CA ARG A 152 -0.01 15.67 9.11
C ARG A 152 0.57 14.28 8.88
N LYS A 153 1.42 13.78 9.78
CA LYS A 153 1.90 12.39 9.74
C LYS A 153 0.76 11.41 9.93
N VAL A 154 -0.12 11.66 10.92
CA VAL A 154 -1.28 10.81 11.21
C VAL A 154 -2.20 10.75 10.00
N GLU A 155 -2.60 11.91 9.47
CA GLU A 155 -3.45 12.01 8.27
C GLU A 155 -2.82 11.25 7.10
N PHE A 156 -1.57 11.52 6.80
CA PHE A 156 -0.84 10.90 5.70
C PHE A 156 -0.76 9.37 5.83
N PHE A 157 -0.47 8.85 7.03
CA PHE A 157 -0.39 7.42 7.25
C PHE A 157 -1.76 6.74 7.18
N ALA A 158 -2.78 7.35 7.75
CA ALA A 158 -4.14 6.81 7.70
C ALA A 158 -4.67 6.78 6.26
N THR A 159 -4.49 7.86 5.50
CA THR A 159 -5.06 8.05 4.16
C THR A 159 -4.25 7.33 3.09
N GLU A 160 -2.94 7.65 3.00
CA GLU A 160 -2.12 7.20 1.87
C GLU A 160 -1.57 5.79 2.04
N TRP A 161 -1.46 5.30 3.28
CA TRP A 161 -0.86 4.00 3.53
C TRP A 161 -1.85 2.95 4.02
N MET A 162 -2.70 3.27 4.99
CA MET A 162 -3.55 2.27 5.64
C MET A 162 -4.94 2.13 5.01
N ASN A 163 -5.41 3.11 4.23
CA ASN A 163 -6.79 3.22 3.78
C ASN A 163 -7.80 3.19 4.95
N GLU A 164 -7.44 3.81 6.05
CA GLU A 164 -8.25 3.85 7.26
C GLU A 164 -8.73 5.28 7.53
N ASP A 165 -9.00 6.05 6.47
CA ASP A 165 -9.59 7.38 6.56
C ASP A 165 -11.12 7.30 6.47
N PRO A 166 -11.85 7.67 7.52
CA PRO A 166 -13.31 7.67 7.51
C PRO A 166 -13.94 8.66 6.52
N ASN A 167 -13.16 9.62 6.00
CA ASN A 167 -13.63 10.52 4.95
C ASN A 167 -13.68 9.84 3.57
N ILE A 168 -12.94 8.75 3.38
CA ILE A 168 -12.92 7.97 2.15
C ILE A 168 -13.91 6.81 2.22
N LEU A 169 -13.91 6.07 3.32
CA LEU A 169 -14.80 4.93 3.52
C LEU A 169 -15.23 4.88 4.99
N ARG A 170 -16.52 5.09 5.23
CA ARG A 170 -17.12 5.07 6.59
C ARG A 170 -17.63 3.70 7.01
N LEU A 171 -17.34 2.67 6.24
CA LEU A 171 -17.78 1.31 6.52
C LEU A 171 -16.60 0.43 6.91
N PRO A 172 -16.80 -0.50 7.83
CA PRO A 172 -15.84 -1.56 8.05
C PRO A 172 -15.71 -2.43 6.80
N TYR A 173 -14.52 -2.96 6.57
CA TYR A 173 -14.30 -3.88 5.45
C TYR A 173 -13.47 -5.09 5.87
N VAL A 174 -13.74 -6.22 5.23
CA VAL A 174 -13.02 -7.46 5.42
C VAL A 174 -11.98 -7.61 4.31
N LYS A 175 -10.73 -7.68 4.69
CA LYS A 175 -9.63 -7.97 3.78
C LYS A 175 -9.39 -9.47 3.75
N ILE A 176 -9.60 -10.07 2.60
CA ILE A 176 -9.40 -11.51 2.35
C ILE A 176 -8.10 -11.67 1.57
N THR A 177 -7.18 -12.47 2.08
CA THR A 177 -5.88 -12.70 1.45
C THR A 177 -5.61 -14.20 1.28
N GLY A 178 -5.00 -14.56 0.17
CA GLY A 178 -4.62 -15.93 -0.13
C GLY A 178 -4.36 -16.13 -1.61
N SER A 179 -3.87 -17.33 -1.99
CA SER A 179 -3.71 -17.70 -3.40
C SER A 179 -3.86 -19.21 -3.60
N GLY A 180 -4.40 -19.61 -4.74
CA GLY A 180 -4.54 -21.03 -5.12
C GLY A 180 -5.31 -21.84 -4.08
N THR A 181 -4.74 -22.94 -3.66
CA THR A 181 -5.25 -23.84 -2.61
C THR A 181 -4.68 -23.55 -1.23
N GLY A 182 -3.81 -22.54 -1.12
CA GLY A 182 -3.10 -22.19 0.11
C GLY A 182 -3.98 -21.67 1.22
N PRO A 183 -3.39 -21.32 2.35
CA PRO A 183 -4.15 -20.74 3.45
C PRO A 183 -4.71 -19.36 3.06
N TYR A 184 -5.97 -19.15 3.40
CA TYR A 184 -6.63 -17.87 3.28
C TYR A 184 -6.82 -17.26 4.65
N SER A 185 -6.68 -15.95 4.75
CA SER A 185 -7.02 -15.18 5.95
C SER A 185 -8.13 -14.16 5.65
N ALA A 186 -8.91 -13.83 6.66
CA ALA A 186 -9.91 -12.79 6.60
C ALA A 186 -9.77 -11.91 7.84
N ASN A 187 -9.48 -10.62 7.64
CA ASN A 187 -9.27 -9.66 8.72
C ASN A 187 -10.23 -8.47 8.56
N LEU A 188 -10.85 -8.09 9.66
CA LEU A 188 -11.70 -6.90 9.70
C LEU A 188 -10.82 -5.65 9.86
N TYR A 189 -11.10 -4.66 9.04
CA TYR A 189 -10.57 -3.30 9.13
C TYR A 189 -11.74 -2.36 9.35
N ASP A 190 -11.61 -1.52 10.35
CA ASP A 190 -12.62 -0.52 10.69
C ASP A 190 -11.99 0.88 10.64
N PRO A 191 -12.25 1.68 9.59
CA PRO A 191 -11.69 3.01 9.46
C PRO A 191 -12.04 3.95 10.61
N ILE A 192 -13.21 3.77 11.23
CA ILE A 192 -13.66 4.60 12.35
C ILE A 192 -13.04 4.12 13.67
N GLY A 193 -12.97 2.80 13.86
CA GLY A 193 -12.49 2.15 15.08
C GLY A 193 -11.05 1.63 15.03
N SER A 194 -10.25 2.01 14.02
CA SER A 194 -8.91 1.48 13.84
C SER A 194 -8.03 1.64 15.06
N SER A 195 -7.55 0.50 15.60
CA SER A 195 -6.60 0.52 16.71
C SER A 195 -5.26 1.14 16.30
N LYS A 196 -4.84 0.94 15.06
CA LYS A 196 -3.57 1.50 14.54
C LYS A 196 -3.63 3.01 14.42
N VAL A 197 -4.72 3.57 13.89
CA VAL A 197 -4.91 5.03 13.83
C VAL A 197 -4.98 5.60 15.23
N ARG A 198 -5.67 4.94 16.18
CA ARG A 198 -5.67 5.37 17.60
C ARG A 198 -4.27 5.40 18.20
N HIS A 199 -3.42 4.42 17.91
CA HIS A 199 -2.01 4.46 18.35
C HIS A 199 -1.25 5.64 17.75
N LEU A 200 -1.44 5.93 16.46
CA LEU A 200 -0.81 7.08 15.79
C LEU A 200 -1.22 8.41 16.44
N VAL A 201 -2.48 8.53 16.86
CA VAL A 201 -2.99 9.75 17.52
C VAL A 201 -2.54 9.87 18.97
N ALA A 202 -2.45 8.74 19.69
CA ALA A 202 -2.26 8.72 21.14
C ALA A 202 -0.81 8.87 21.62
N GLY A 203 0.18 8.72 20.73
CA GLY A 203 1.57 8.71 21.17
C GLY A 203 2.55 9.30 20.16
N PRO A 204 3.82 9.46 20.57
CA PRO A 204 4.85 9.92 19.65
C PRO A 204 5.03 8.94 18.50
N ILE A 205 5.11 9.48 17.28
CA ILE A 205 5.42 8.72 16.07
C ILE A 205 6.92 8.68 15.92
N ILE A 206 7.46 7.49 15.92
CA ILE A 206 8.89 7.22 15.71
C ILE A 206 9.06 6.54 14.35
N LEU A 207 9.96 7.09 13.56
CA LEU A 207 10.36 6.52 12.26
C LEU A 207 11.72 5.87 12.43
N GLU A 208 11.88 4.65 11.94
CA GLU A 208 13.14 3.93 12.04
C GLU A 208 13.50 3.23 10.73
N ASN A 209 14.79 3.20 10.41
CA ASN A 209 15.27 2.49 9.23
C ASN A 209 15.10 0.98 9.42
N VAL A 210 14.51 0.31 8.44
CA VAL A 210 14.34 -1.14 8.40
C VAL A 210 15.01 -1.68 7.15
N GLY A 211 16.26 -2.16 7.31
CA GLY A 211 17.09 -2.55 6.18
C GLY A 211 17.45 -1.36 5.29
N VAL A 212 17.77 -1.65 4.02
CA VAL A 212 18.22 -0.64 3.05
C VAL A 212 17.08 0.11 2.37
N ASP A 213 15.89 -0.45 2.36
CA ASP A 213 14.79 -0.06 1.47
C ASP A 213 13.48 0.28 2.20
N ALA A 214 13.45 0.28 3.54
CA ALA A 214 12.20 0.48 4.25
C ALA A 214 12.33 1.41 5.46
N ILE A 215 11.20 2.06 5.79
CA ILE A 215 10.99 2.85 6.99
C ILE A 215 9.90 2.17 7.81
N GLY A 216 10.19 1.85 9.06
CA GLY A 216 9.20 1.39 10.03
C GLY A 216 8.52 2.57 10.72
N VAL A 217 7.21 2.47 10.91
CA VAL A 217 6.40 3.42 11.66
C VAL A 217 5.99 2.79 12.97
N ARG A 218 6.47 3.34 14.07
CA ARG A 218 6.09 2.97 15.43
C ARG A 218 5.32 4.11 16.08
N ALA A 219 4.28 3.78 16.83
CA ALA A 219 3.56 4.76 17.62
C ALA A 219 3.19 4.14 18.97
N ASN A 220 3.34 4.91 20.05
CA ASN A 220 3.05 4.44 21.42
C ASN A 220 3.69 3.05 21.71
N ASN A 221 4.96 2.87 21.37
CA ASN A 221 5.72 1.62 21.46
C ASN A 221 5.18 0.44 20.63
N THR A 222 4.16 0.66 19.81
CA THR A 222 3.56 -0.37 18.95
C THR A 222 4.07 -0.23 17.53
N LYS A 223 4.49 -1.33 16.91
CA LYS A 223 4.79 -1.39 15.48
C LYS A 223 3.49 -1.28 14.68
N ILE A 224 3.41 -0.30 13.79
CA ILE A 224 2.20 -0.03 13.03
C ILE A 224 2.28 -0.66 11.64
N PHE A 225 3.26 -0.25 10.84
CA PHE A 225 3.51 -0.77 9.49
C PHE A 225 4.91 -0.37 9.01
N LYS A 226 5.32 -0.91 7.85
CA LYS A 226 6.54 -0.51 7.14
C LYS A 226 6.18 0.08 5.78
N MET A 227 6.89 1.12 5.39
CA MET A 227 6.90 1.68 4.04
C MET A 227 8.17 1.18 3.34
N ARG A 228 8.00 0.43 2.27
CA ARG A 228 9.14 -0.16 1.53
C ARG A 228 9.23 0.40 0.13
N PHE A 229 10.42 0.77 -0.29
CA PHE A 229 10.74 1.08 -1.68
C PHE A 229 11.15 -0.18 -2.43
N LYS A 230 10.68 -0.35 -3.64
CA LYS A 230 11.04 -1.48 -4.49
C LYS A 230 10.91 -1.17 -5.97
N PHE A 231 11.76 -1.79 -6.77
CA PHE A 231 11.59 -1.78 -8.22
C PHE A 231 10.65 -2.91 -8.66
N GLU A 232 9.74 -2.60 -9.57
CA GLU A 232 8.93 -3.64 -10.21
C GLU A 232 9.85 -4.59 -10.98
N SER A 233 9.66 -5.90 -10.80
CA SER A 233 10.51 -6.93 -11.41
C SER A 233 11.99 -6.88 -10.99
N THR A 234 12.28 -6.36 -9.78
CA THR A 234 13.64 -6.30 -9.20
C THR A 234 14.68 -5.57 -10.05
N GLN A 235 14.27 -4.58 -10.83
CA GLN A 235 15.17 -3.85 -11.73
C GLN A 235 15.05 -2.35 -11.57
N LEU A 236 16.19 -1.67 -11.46
CA LEU A 236 16.24 -0.21 -11.40
C LEU A 236 15.66 0.47 -12.66
N ALA A 237 15.70 -0.21 -13.82
CA ALA A 237 15.12 0.31 -15.05
C ALA A 237 13.58 0.18 -15.13
N SER A 238 12.96 -0.54 -14.19
CA SER A 238 11.51 -0.68 -14.10
C SER A 238 10.90 0.42 -13.22
N SER A 239 9.58 0.50 -13.20
CA SER A 239 8.89 1.48 -12.35
C SER A 239 9.18 1.21 -10.87
N LEU A 240 9.52 2.29 -10.18
CA LEU A 240 9.66 2.30 -8.74
C LEU A 240 8.28 2.33 -8.10
N LYS A 241 8.09 1.49 -7.10
CA LYS A 241 6.87 1.40 -6.30
C LYS A 241 7.21 1.48 -4.82
N MET A 242 6.25 1.94 -4.07
CA MET A 242 6.25 1.79 -2.61
C MET A 242 5.21 0.75 -2.21
N SER A 243 5.44 0.03 -1.13
CA SER A 243 4.46 -0.87 -0.54
C SER A 243 4.38 -0.64 0.96
N GLY A 244 3.15 -0.63 1.48
CA GLY A 244 2.90 -0.71 2.91
C GLY A 244 2.83 -2.17 3.35
N ASP A 245 3.73 -2.59 4.21
CA ASP A 245 3.80 -3.95 4.72
C ASP A 245 3.43 -3.99 6.21
N PRO A 246 2.80 -5.05 6.73
CA PRO A 246 2.68 -5.28 8.16
C PRO A 246 4.05 -5.30 8.84
N TRP A 247 4.11 -4.85 10.11
CA TRP A 247 5.36 -4.81 10.86
C TRP A 247 5.24 -5.34 12.28
#